data_f5e4354a49b4f3f739baa748d8ae49c8
#
_entry.id   f5e4354a49b4f3f739baa748d8ae49c8
#
_cell.length_a   1.000
_cell.length_b   1.000
_cell.length_c   1.000
_cell.angle_alpha   90.00
_cell.angle_beta   90.00
_cell.angle_gamma   90.00
#
_symmetry.space_group_name_H-M   'P 1'
#
loop_
_entity.id
_entity.type
_entity.pdbx_description
1 polymer ?
#
loop_
_entity_poly.entity_id
_entity_poly.type
_entity_poly.pdbx_seq_one_letter_code
_entity_poly.pdbx_strand_id
1 'polypeptide(L)'
;MTKTQDYFANLTGTLATMPAGDLAIAVGVEHRKEYGEFSPDALAQSGGSTDLAAGPTSGGYSLDEVYAEVQVPLLADVPFAQELTLSAATRYSDYDTFGDTTNSKLGLKWKPVDSLLVRSTWAEGFRAPDVSNLYGGASQTFSFYTDPCDTAFGAARGNARCLQDVPVDFRQPANDADGIANGPGTQTPIPFVAGANPDLTPETSESVTLGVVFSPSFAPGLNLSLDWWTIRIENTIVPDTETQVLDDCYLRGIEARCNASTGSRFVRDADGQITSFITTPINVGHVETEGFDFDVNYRRTTDWGTFSASWLSTYISKLELKTDDLEDNPPQQLNGLSVGTGANFRVRSNLNLGWERGSWGISWGMRYYSGLKERCNFDDLCSLPDYSAPWTGGQRLRLNERPSTTFHDVQVRYQAPWNASISLGANNVFERYGPPMFSQPNSGYSYYGGYDIGRFLYLKYQQKF
;
A
#
# COMPACT_ATOMS: atom_id res chain seq x y z
N MET A 1 6.71 24.60 -0.62
CA MET A 1 5.41 25.18 -1.05
C MET A 1 4.80 24.22 -2.07
N THR A 2 3.48 23.97 -1.99
CA THR A 2 2.74 23.25 -3.05
C THR A 2 1.67 24.16 -3.62
N LYS A 3 1.41 24.08 -4.92
CA LYS A 3 0.41 24.89 -5.62
C LYS A 3 -0.30 24.02 -6.65
N THR A 4 -1.63 23.95 -6.57
CA THR A 4 -2.49 23.30 -7.56
C THR A 4 -3.43 24.36 -8.16
N GLN A 5 -3.59 24.32 -9.47
CA GLN A 5 -4.60 25.08 -10.22
C GLN A 5 -5.40 24.08 -11.03
N ASP A 6 -6.72 24.11 -10.89
CA ASP A 6 -7.63 23.17 -11.52
C ASP A 6 -8.83 23.92 -12.11
N TYR A 7 -9.09 23.66 -13.39
CA TYR A 7 -10.20 24.22 -14.16
C TYR A 7 -10.93 23.07 -14.83
N PHE A 8 -12.18 22.89 -14.52
CA PHE A 8 -12.98 21.81 -15.11
C PHE A 8 -14.39 22.26 -15.51
N ALA A 9 -14.96 21.56 -16.48
CA ALA A 9 -16.36 21.73 -16.87
C ALA A 9 -16.99 20.36 -17.12
N ASN A 10 -18.15 20.11 -16.53
CA ASN A 10 -18.88 18.85 -16.62
C ASN A 10 -20.30 19.10 -17.11
N LEU A 11 -20.77 18.22 -18.01
CA LEU A 11 -22.15 18.16 -18.47
C LEU A 11 -22.69 16.75 -18.21
N THR A 12 -23.82 16.68 -17.51
CA THR A 12 -24.53 15.44 -17.23
C THR A 12 -25.99 15.55 -17.60
N GLY A 13 -26.59 14.46 -18.04
CA GLY A 13 -28.03 14.45 -18.37
C GLY A 13 -28.53 13.16 -18.95
N THR A 14 -29.83 13.13 -19.19
CA THR A 14 -30.50 12.04 -19.91
C THR A 14 -30.44 12.32 -21.42
N LEU A 15 -29.84 11.39 -22.16
CA LEU A 15 -29.74 11.48 -23.61
C LEU A 15 -31.05 11.03 -24.31
N ALA A 16 -31.66 9.97 -23.80
CA ALA A 16 -32.92 9.42 -24.28
C ALA A 16 -33.59 8.55 -23.21
N THR A 17 -34.90 8.46 -23.24
CA THR A 17 -35.64 7.49 -22.43
C THR A 17 -35.84 6.20 -23.23
N MET A 18 -35.26 5.11 -22.71
CA MET A 18 -35.38 3.75 -23.25
C MET A 18 -36.49 2.98 -22.52
N PRO A 19 -36.95 1.83 -23.06
CA PRO A 19 -38.01 1.03 -22.40
C PRO A 19 -37.64 0.59 -20.97
N ALA A 20 -36.35 0.45 -20.66
CA ALA A 20 -35.86 0.00 -19.36
C ALA A 20 -35.41 1.16 -18.40
N GLY A 21 -35.57 2.40 -18.84
CA GLY A 21 -35.18 3.60 -18.07
C GLY A 21 -34.40 4.62 -18.90
N ASP A 22 -33.83 5.61 -18.25
CA ASP A 22 -33.12 6.70 -18.90
C ASP A 22 -31.68 6.32 -19.27
N LEU A 23 -31.33 6.51 -20.56
CA LEU A 23 -29.94 6.52 -21.03
C LEU A 23 -29.26 7.80 -20.53
N ALA A 24 -28.40 7.64 -19.52
CA ALA A 24 -27.68 8.78 -18.91
C ALA A 24 -26.27 8.88 -19.47
N ILE A 25 -25.82 10.13 -19.64
CA ILE A 25 -24.45 10.44 -20.05
C ILE A 25 -23.82 11.49 -19.13
N ALA A 26 -22.50 11.41 -19.00
CA ALA A 26 -21.65 12.47 -18.44
C ALA A 26 -20.45 12.67 -19.37
N VAL A 27 -20.10 13.92 -19.64
CA VAL A 27 -18.89 14.32 -20.36
C VAL A 27 -18.22 15.47 -19.63
N GLY A 28 -16.92 15.54 -19.69
CA GLY A 28 -16.19 16.61 -19.04
C GLY A 28 -14.82 16.83 -19.63
N VAL A 29 -14.28 18.01 -19.31
CA VAL A 29 -12.92 18.44 -19.62
C VAL A 29 -12.29 19.01 -18.37
N GLU A 30 -10.98 18.82 -18.23
CA GLU A 30 -10.20 19.31 -17.10
C GLU A 30 -8.85 19.81 -17.59
N HIS A 31 -8.37 20.92 -17.05
CA HIS A 31 -6.99 21.38 -17.16
C HIS A 31 -6.44 21.60 -15.77
N ARG A 32 -5.35 20.91 -15.43
CA ARG A 32 -4.73 20.98 -14.10
C ARG A 32 -3.25 21.27 -14.19
N LYS A 33 -2.76 22.08 -13.26
CA LYS A 33 -1.33 22.34 -13.06
C LYS A 33 -0.97 22.05 -11.62
N GLU A 34 0.12 21.33 -11.44
CA GLU A 34 0.70 21.04 -10.14
C GLU A 34 2.15 21.51 -10.09
N TYR A 35 2.51 22.16 -9.00
CA TYR A 35 3.85 22.64 -8.74
C TYR A 35 4.22 22.38 -7.29
N GLY A 36 5.44 21.89 -7.08
CA GLY A 36 6.04 21.67 -5.77
C GLY A 36 7.39 22.33 -5.63
N GLU A 37 7.63 22.97 -4.50
CA GLU A 37 8.91 23.56 -4.16
C GLU A 37 9.23 23.29 -2.68
N PHE A 38 10.41 22.76 -2.44
CA PHE A 38 11.00 22.60 -1.12
C PHE A 38 12.46 23.03 -1.19
N SER A 39 12.85 24.01 -0.37
CA SER A 39 14.23 24.47 -0.27
C SER A 39 14.71 24.29 1.17
N PRO A 40 15.56 23.30 1.43
CA PRO A 40 16.23 23.18 2.72
C PRO A 40 17.06 24.43 3.00
N ASP A 41 17.36 24.70 4.28
CA ASP A 41 18.28 25.79 4.62
C ASP A 41 19.71 25.51 4.12
N ALA A 42 20.52 26.57 4.04
CA ALA A 42 21.87 26.47 3.46
C ALA A 42 22.79 25.51 4.27
N LEU A 43 22.57 25.36 5.56
CA LEU A 43 23.36 24.44 6.38
C LEU A 43 23.01 22.99 6.07
N ALA A 44 21.71 22.68 5.92
CA ALA A 44 21.25 21.35 5.50
C ALA A 44 21.73 21.02 4.08
N GLN A 45 21.67 21.98 3.15
CA GLN A 45 22.17 21.77 1.79
C GLN A 45 23.69 21.51 1.74
N SER A 46 24.46 22.14 2.63
CA SER A 46 25.92 21.98 2.67
C SER A 46 26.40 20.67 3.32
N GLY A 47 25.51 19.91 3.97
CA GLY A 47 25.88 18.76 4.80
C GLY A 47 26.63 19.14 6.10
N GLY A 48 26.60 20.41 6.48
CA GLY A 48 27.26 20.92 7.70
C GLY A 48 26.41 20.75 8.97
N SER A 49 25.22 20.16 8.87
CA SER A 49 24.38 19.81 10.01
C SER A 49 24.60 18.37 10.47
N THR A 50 23.99 17.99 11.59
CA THR A 50 23.96 16.59 12.05
C THR A 50 22.98 15.73 11.27
N ASP A 51 22.09 16.35 10.48
CA ASP A 51 21.16 15.65 9.59
C ASP A 51 21.81 15.43 8.23
N LEU A 52 21.21 14.52 7.46
CA LEU A 52 21.64 14.24 6.08
C LEU A 52 21.47 15.48 5.19
N ALA A 53 22.46 15.72 4.30
CA ALA A 53 22.34 16.80 3.34
C ALA A 53 21.16 16.53 2.38
N ALA A 54 20.42 17.57 2.09
CA ALA A 54 19.26 17.51 1.20
C ALA A 54 19.30 18.68 0.22
N GLY A 55 19.16 18.38 -1.06
CA GLY A 55 19.05 19.38 -2.14
C GLY A 55 17.64 19.95 -2.26
N PRO A 56 17.49 21.08 -2.95
CA PRO A 56 16.19 21.68 -3.21
C PRO A 56 15.41 20.84 -4.23
N THR A 57 14.10 20.71 -3.97
CA THR A 57 13.12 20.17 -4.92
C THR A 57 12.37 21.34 -5.56
N SER A 58 12.26 21.40 -6.88
CA SER A 58 11.46 22.41 -7.56
C SER A 58 11.05 21.90 -8.94
N GLY A 59 9.77 21.80 -9.18
CA GLY A 59 9.22 21.37 -10.45
C GLY A 59 7.71 21.28 -10.43
N GLY A 60 7.14 20.97 -11.58
CA GLY A 60 5.71 20.82 -11.74
C GLY A 60 5.38 20.18 -13.08
N TYR A 61 4.11 19.90 -13.28
CA TYR A 61 3.55 19.40 -14.54
C TYR A 61 2.15 19.97 -14.77
N SER A 62 1.73 19.92 -16.01
CA SER A 62 0.38 20.22 -16.42
C SER A 62 -0.23 19.07 -17.20
N LEU A 63 -1.57 18.99 -17.14
CA LEU A 63 -2.33 17.98 -17.84
C LEU A 63 -3.62 18.54 -18.39
N ASP A 64 -4.06 17.98 -19.50
CA ASP A 64 -5.37 18.21 -20.12
C ASP A 64 -6.11 16.87 -20.21
N GLU A 65 -7.37 16.86 -19.78
CA GLU A 65 -8.17 15.63 -19.76
C GLU A 65 -9.54 15.85 -20.42
N VAL A 66 -10.01 14.78 -21.07
CA VAL A 66 -11.39 14.67 -21.54
C VAL A 66 -11.93 13.30 -21.16
N TYR A 67 -13.17 13.25 -20.70
CA TYR A 67 -13.82 12.01 -20.36
C TYR A 67 -15.27 11.93 -20.84
N ALA A 68 -15.73 10.72 -21.02
CA ALA A 68 -17.11 10.40 -21.30
C ALA A 68 -17.56 9.18 -20.51
N GLU A 69 -18.79 9.23 -20.00
CA GLU A 69 -19.44 8.13 -19.29
C GLU A 69 -20.84 7.93 -19.85
N VAL A 70 -21.29 6.68 -19.91
CA VAL A 70 -22.63 6.30 -20.30
C VAL A 70 -23.18 5.24 -19.37
N GLN A 71 -24.44 5.37 -19.00
CA GLN A 71 -25.19 4.34 -18.28
C GLN A 71 -26.42 3.94 -19.11
N VAL A 72 -26.47 2.65 -19.45
CA VAL A 72 -27.48 2.08 -20.35
C VAL A 72 -28.35 1.09 -19.58
N PRO A 73 -29.59 1.42 -19.24
CA PRO A 73 -30.55 0.45 -18.70
C PRO A 73 -30.98 -0.49 -19.82
N LEU A 74 -30.64 -1.78 -19.71
CA LEU A 74 -30.89 -2.78 -20.72
C LEU A 74 -32.25 -3.48 -20.53
N LEU A 75 -32.55 -3.86 -19.28
CA LEU A 75 -33.80 -4.54 -18.91
C LEU A 75 -34.30 -3.98 -17.57
N ALA A 76 -35.62 -3.86 -17.44
CA ALA A 76 -36.33 -3.52 -16.22
C ALA A 76 -37.67 -4.28 -16.13
N ASP A 77 -38.02 -4.69 -14.90
CA ASP A 77 -39.31 -5.31 -14.56
C ASP A 77 -39.70 -6.53 -15.40
N VAL A 78 -38.70 -7.31 -15.86
CA VAL A 78 -38.94 -8.58 -16.58
C VAL A 78 -38.50 -9.78 -15.75
N PRO A 79 -39.02 -10.99 -16.01
CA PRO A 79 -38.59 -12.20 -15.30
C PRO A 79 -37.07 -12.37 -15.33
N PHE A 80 -36.44 -12.58 -14.15
CA PHE A 80 -35.00 -12.70 -13.94
C PHE A 80 -34.19 -11.43 -14.26
N ALA A 81 -34.82 -10.27 -14.48
CA ALA A 81 -34.16 -8.98 -14.62
C ALA A 81 -35.07 -7.83 -14.14
N GLN A 82 -35.22 -7.69 -12.84
CA GLN A 82 -35.78 -6.49 -12.21
C GLN A 82 -35.02 -5.23 -12.60
N GLU A 83 -33.72 -5.40 -12.77
CA GLU A 83 -32.82 -4.38 -13.30
C GLU A 83 -31.61 -5.06 -13.96
N LEU A 84 -31.28 -4.61 -15.16
CA LEU A 84 -30.01 -4.93 -15.84
C LEU A 84 -29.48 -3.64 -16.45
N THR A 85 -28.36 -3.14 -15.92
CA THR A 85 -27.76 -1.88 -16.32
C THR A 85 -26.29 -2.11 -16.67
N LEU A 86 -25.86 -1.58 -17.81
CA LEU A 86 -24.47 -1.51 -18.26
C LEU A 86 -23.96 -0.09 -18.07
N SER A 87 -22.76 0.08 -17.55
CA SER A 87 -22.05 1.36 -17.52
C SER A 87 -20.71 1.24 -18.25
N ALA A 88 -20.34 2.27 -18.99
CA ALA A 88 -19.03 2.38 -19.62
C ALA A 88 -18.50 3.80 -19.44
N ALA A 89 -17.20 3.92 -19.19
CA ALA A 89 -16.53 5.20 -19.08
C ALA A 89 -15.15 5.11 -19.74
N THR A 90 -14.68 6.22 -20.28
CA THR A 90 -13.30 6.38 -20.76
C THR A 90 -12.81 7.76 -20.48
N ARG A 91 -11.49 7.88 -20.15
CA ARG A 91 -10.80 9.13 -19.92
C ARG A 91 -9.50 9.13 -20.69
N TYR A 92 -9.27 10.16 -21.45
CA TYR A 92 -8.00 10.49 -22.09
C TYR A 92 -7.34 11.61 -21.31
N SER A 93 -6.07 11.43 -20.95
CA SER A 93 -5.28 12.40 -20.19
C SER A 93 -3.95 12.61 -20.93
N ASP A 94 -3.58 13.86 -21.17
CA ASP A 94 -2.32 14.27 -21.81
C ASP A 94 -1.49 15.09 -20.82
N TYR A 95 -0.32 14.59 -20.48
CA TYR A 95 0.63 15.17 -19.53
C TYR A 95 1.84 15.73 -20.27
N ASP A 96 2.30 16.90 -19.87
CA ASP A 96 3.50 17.53 -20.45
C ASP A 96 4.80 16.82 -20.08
N THR A 97 4.78 15.85 -19.16
CA THR A 97 5.97 15.12 -18.69
C THR A 97 6.18 13.78 -19.38
N PHE A 98 5.14 12.97 -19.57
CA PHE A 98 5.28 11.61 -20.12
C PHE A 98 4.34 11.31 -21.29
N GLY A 99 3.52 12.30 -21.73
CA GLY A 99 2.56 12.13 -22.82
C GLY A 99 1.19 11.64 -22.36
N ASP A 100 0.51 10.88 -23.21
CA ASP A 100 -0.88 10.56 -23.03
C ASP A 100 -1.14 9.16 -22.44
N THR A 101 -2.30 9.02 -21.83
CA THR A 101 -2.85 7.75 -21.36
C THR A 101 -4.37 7.73 -21.53
N THR A 102 -4.89 6.55 -21.87
CA THR A 102 -6.35 6.32 -21.96
C THR A 102 -6.72 5.21 -21.00
N ASN A 103 -7.73 5.46 -20.18
CA ASN A 103 -8.20 4.52 -19.18
C ASN A 103 -9.71 4.33 -19.32
N SER A 104 -10.15 3.07 -19.29
CA SER A 104 -11.53 2.69 -19.52
C SER A 104 -12.08 1.90 -18.33
N LYS A 105 -13.42 1.93 -18.19
CA LYS A 105 -14.14 1.20 -17.17
C LYS A 105 -15.41 0.62 -17.75
N LEU A 106 -15.71 -0.64 -17.41
CA LEU A 106 -16.98 -1.30 -17.73
C LEU A 106 -17.61 -1.80 -16.42
N GLY A 107 -18.90 -1.57 -16.27
CA GLY A 107 -19.66 -2.02 -15.10
C GLY A 107 -20.96 -2.69 -15.51
N LEU A 108 -21.29 -3.78 -14.82
CA LEU A 108 -22.56 -4.49 -14.95
C LEU A 108 -23.27 -4.51 -13.60
N LYS A 109 -24.54 -4.14 -13.57
CA LYS A 109 -25.44 -4.28 -12.45
C LYS A 109 -26.64 -5.11 -12.87
N TRP A 110 -26.83 -6.23 -12.21
CA TRP A 110 -27.93 -7.16 -12.51
C TRP A 110 -28.69 -7.51 -11.24
N LYS A 111 -29.95 -7.19 -11.21
CA LYS A 111 -30.90 -7.52 -10.15
C LYS A 111 -31.94 -8.51 -10.68
N PRO A 112 -31.66 -9.84 -10.61
CA PRO A 112 -32.59 -10.85 -11.13
C PRO A 112 -33.92 -10.89 -10.39
N VAL A 113 -33.87 -10.66 -9.08
CA VAL A 113 -35.02 -10.57 -8.18
C VAL A 113 -34.77 -9.48 -7.13
N ASP A 114 -35.80 -9.01 -6.44
CA ASP A 114 -35.68 -7.91 -5.47
C ASP A 114 -34.66 -8.13 -4.37
N SER A 115 -34.48 -9.38 -3.96
CA SER A 115 -33.57 -9.75 -2.87
C SER A 115 -32.12 -9.98 -3.29
N LEU A 116 -31.82 -10.00 -4.60
CA LEU A 116 -30.49 -10.37 -5.10
C LEU A 116 -29.97 -9.33 -6.10
N LEU A 117 -28.79 -8.83 -5.87
CA LEU A 117 -28.03 -7.97 -6.79
C LEU A 117 -26.67 -8.60 -7.07
N VAL A 118 -26.33 -8.76 -8.33
CA VAL A 118 -24.99 -9.11 -8.84
C VAL A 118 -24.38 -7.87 -9.46
N ARG A 119 -23.11 -7.61 -9.16
CA ARG A 119 -22.37 -6.48 -9.73
C ARG A 119 -21.00 -6.93 -10.17
N SER A 120 -20.53 -6.37 -11.28
CA SER A 120 -19.16 -6.60 -11.76
C SER A 120 -18.61 -5.30 -12.32
N THR A 121 -17.31 -5.08 -12.10
CA THR A 121 -16.61 -3.95 -12.70
C THR A 121 -15.24 -4.43 -13.18
N TRP A 122 -14.88 -4.03 -14.39
CA TRP A 122 -13.52 -4.03 -14.90
C TRP A 122 -13.08 -2.59 -15.09
N ALA A 123 -11.88 -2.24 -14.69
CA ALA A 123 -11.36 -0.88 -14.85
C ALA A 123 -9.85 -0.89 -15.03
N GLU A 124 -9.38 -0.05 -15.94
CA GLU A 124 -8.01 0.40 -16.05
C GLU A 124 -7.79 1.63 -15.18
N GLY A 125 -6.55 1.85 -14.76
CA GLY A 125 -6.12 3.03 -14.03
C GLY A 125 -4.64 3.30 -14.24
N PHE A 126 -4.19 4.47 -13.83
CA PHE A 126 -2.77 4.82 -13.84
C PHE A 126 -2.42 5.72 -12.65
N ARG A 127 -1.14 5.77 -12.34
CA ARG A 127 -0.57 6.74 -11.40
C ARG A 127 0.60 7.45 -12.05
N ALA A 128 0.45 8.74 -12.30
CA ALA A 128 1.56 9.59 -12.76
C ALA A 128 2.67 9.65 -11.71
N PRO A 129 3.96 9.74 -12.11
CA PRO A 129 5.03 10.09 -11.20
C PRO A 129 4.74 11.45 -10.54
N ASP A 130 4.98 11.55 -9.24
CA ASP A 130 4.78 12.80 -8.52
C ASP A 130 5.97 13.77 -8.70
N VAL A 131 5.80 15.02 -8.22
CA VAL A 131 6.84 16.06 -8.34
C VAL A 131 8.16 15.63 -7.67
N SER A 132 8.10 14.88 -6.59
CA SER A 132 9.31 14.41 -5.90
C SER A 132 10.00 13.27 -6.67
N ASN A 133 9.24 12.42 -7.34
CA ASN A 133 9.80 11.40 -8.23
C ASN A 133 10.57 12.00 -9.42
N LEU A 134 10.00 13.07 -10.02
CA LEU A 134 10.54 13.70 -11.24
C LEU A 134 11.60 14.77 -10.96
N TYR A 135 11.47 15.53 -9.87
CA TYR A 135 12.25 16.75 -9.60
C TYR A 135 12.81 16.82 -8.18
N GLY A 136 12.74 15.72 -7.42
CA GLY A 136 13.25 15.66 -6.06
C GLY A 136 14.75 16.02 -5.98
N GLY A 137 15.09 16.89 -5.05
CA GLY A 137 16.49 17.26 -4.81
C GLY A 137 17.33 16.06 -4.38
N ALA A 138 18.56 16.01 -4.82
CA ALA A 138 19.53 15.00 -4.39
C ALA A 138 19.71 15.05 -2.87
N SER A 139 19.62 13.91 -2.20
CA SER A 139 19.79 13.79 -0.75
C SER A 139 20.82 12.73 -0.39
N GLN A 140 21.54 12.97 0.72
CA GLN A 140 22.46 11.96 1.25
C GLN A 140 21.67 10.77 1.83
N THR A 141 22.27 9.58 1.70
CA THR A 141 21.81 8.36 2.35
C THR A 141 23.01 7.51 2.76
N PHE A 142 22.96 6.86 3.91
CA PHE A 142 23.93 5.83 4.31
C PHE A 142 23.29 4.47 4.12
N SER A 143 23.39 3.98 2.91
CA SER A 143 22.68 2.78 2.45
C SER A 143 23.25 1.50 3.05
N PHE A 144 22.37 0.50 3.23
CA PHE A 144 22.75 -0.86 3.60
C PHE A 144 22.76 -1.71 2.33
N TYR A 145 23.93 -2.28 2.00
CA TYR A 145 24.07 -3.14 0.81
C TYR A 145 25.14 -4.21 1.05
N THR A 146 25.15 -5.22 0.18
CA THR A 146 26.24 -6.18 0.08
C THR A 146 26.91 -5.99 -1.27
N ASP A 147 28.22 -5.71 -1.25
CA ASP A 147 28.99 -5.66 -2.50
C ASP A 147 29.12 -7.10 -3.04
N PRO A 148 28.64 -7.39 -4.25
CA PRO A 148 28.72 -8.74 -4.79
C PRO A 148 30.15 -9.25 -5.02
N CYS A 149 31.14 -8.34 -5.02
CA CYS A 149 32.56 -8.69 -5.14
C CYS A 149 33.28 -8.88 -3.78
N ASP A 150 32.63 -8.59 -2.64
CA ASP A 150 33.23 -8.83 -1.30
C ASP A 150 33.61 -10.30 -1.13
N THR A 151 34.87 -10.58 -0.77
CA THR A 151 35.39 -11.96 -0.70
C THR A 151 34.76 -12.82 0.40
N ALA A 152 34.17 -12.23 1.42
CA ALA A 152 33.49 -12.96 2.49
C ALA A 152 31.97 -13.16 2.21
N PHE A 153 31.28 -12.10 1.75
CA PHE A 153 29.81 -12.08 1.69
C PHE A 153 29.26 -11.88 0.27
N GLY A 154 30.10 -11.49 -0.70
CA GLY A 154 29.67 -11.20 -2.06
C GLY A 154 29.26 -12.46 -2.85
N ALA A 155 28.13 -12.38 -3.57
CA ALA A 155 27.62 -13.48 -4.38
C ALA A 155 28.40 -13.66 -5.70
N ALA A 156 29.07 -12.62 -6.21
CA ALA A 156 29.88 -12.66 -7.41
C ALA A 156 31.40 -12.77 -7.13
N ARG A 157 31.79 -12.98 -5.88
CA ARG A 157 33.20 -13.08 -5.48
C ARG A 157 33.99 -14.01 -6.38
N GLY A 158 35.14 -13.52 -6.88
CA GLY A 158 36.03 -14.31 -7.71
C GLY A 158 35.57 -14.53 -9.15
N ASN A 159 34.46 -13.97 -9.59
CA ASN A 159 34.08 -13.99 -10.99
C ASN A 159 34.98 -13.04 -11.83
N ALA A 160 35.00 -13.23 -13.15
CA ALA A 160 35.88 -12.48 -14.04
C ALA A 160 35.63 -10.98 -14.00
N ARG A 161 34.40 -10.55 -13.77
CA ARG A 161 34.04 -9.12 -13.71
C ARG A 161 34.57 -8.47 -12.43
N CYS A 162 34.33 -9.11 -11.26
CA CYS A 162 34.89 -8.63 -10.00
C CYS A 162 36.43 -8.50 -10.05
N LEU A 163 37.12 -9.51 -10.61
CA LEU A 163 38.59 -9.48 -10.73
C LEU A 163 39.13 -8.36 -11.65
N GLN A 164 38.31 -7.76 -12.48
CA GLN A 164 38.66 -6.58 -13.26
C GLN A 164 38.54 -5.28 -12.49
N ASP A 165 37.56 -5.20 -11.60
CA ASP A 165 37.14 -3.96 -10.95
C ASP A 165 37.62 -3.83 -9.49
N VAL A 166 37.97 -4.95 -8.84
CA VAL A 166 38.44 -4.96 -7.44
C VAL A 166 39.65 -5.88 -7.24
N PRO A 167 40.49 -5.63 -6.22
CA PRO A 167 41.56 -6.53 -5.80
C PRO A 167 41.04 -7.92 -5.42
N VAL A 168 41.90 -8.95 -5.55
CA VAL A 168 41.54 -10.36 -5.30
C VAL A 168 41.11 -10.64 -3.85
N ASP A 169 41.54 -9.83 -2.90
CA ASP A 169 41.25 -9.88 -1.49
C ASP A 169 40.30 -8.78 -1.01
N PHE A 170 39.56 -8.18 -1.93
CA PHE A 170 38.65 -7.05 -1.68
C PHE A 170 37.64 -7.37 -0.57
N ARG A 171 37.52 -6.46 0.37
CA ARG A 171 36.50 -6.44 1.42
C ARG A 171 35.72 -5.13 1.36
N GLN A 172 34.39 -5.25 1.41
CA GLN A 172 33.51 -4.08 1.40
C GLN A 172 33.75 -3.21 2.63
N PRO A 173 34.02 -1.89 2.47
CA PRO A 173 34.03 -0.95 3.57
C PRO A 173 32.65 -0.84 4.22
N ALA A 174 32.61 -0.79 5.53
CA ALA A 174 31.35 -0.69 6.29
C ALA A 174 31.53 0.16 7.55
N ASN A 175 30.42 0.65 8.05
CA ASN A 175 30.37 1.36 9.33
C ASN A 175 30.31 0.36 10.51
N ASP A 176 31.17 -0.65 10.47
CA ASP A 176 31.34 -1.69 11.48
C ASP A 176 32.63 -1.43 12.29
N ALA A 177 32.81 -2.16 13.40
CA ALA A 177 33.90 -1.92 14.33
C ALA A 177 35.31 -1.97 13.70
N ASP A 178 35.49 -2.83 12.69
CA ASP A 178 36.76 -3.03 12.00
C ASP A 178 36.86 -2.23 10.69
N GLY A 179 35.86 -1.37 10.39
CA GLY A 179 35.78 -0.59 9.15
C GLY A 179 35.48 -1.39 7.89
N ILE A 180 35.20 -2.68 8.01
CA ILE A 180 34.83 -3.60 6.92
C ILE A 180 33.58 -4.37 7.29
N ALA A 181 32.86 -4.89 6.27
CA ALA A 181 31.64 -5.65 6.45
C ALA A 181 31.86 -6.91 7.30
N ASN A 182 31.10 -7.04 8.38
CA ASN A 182 31.06 -8.20 9.28
C ASN A 182 29.88 -9.14 8.97
N GLY A 183 29.04 -8.80 7.98
CA GLY A 183 27.87 -9.56 7.51
C GLY A 183 27.38 -9.04 6.17
N PRO A 184 26.36 -9.68 5.58
CA PRO A 184 25.65 -9.13 4.44
C PRO A 184 24.80 -7.92 4.87
N GLY A 185 24.57 -6.96 3.94
CA GLY A 185 23.69 -5.81 4.18
C GLY A 185 24.22 -4.85 5.24
N THR A 186 25.52 -4.53 5.20
CA THR A 186 26.13 -3.58 6.13
C THR A 186 26.03 -2.14 5.61
N GLN A 187 26.02 -1.19 6.55
CA GLN A 187 25.93 0.22 6.22
C GLN A 187 27.24 0.77 5.65
N THR A 188 27.13 1.54 4.54
CA THR A 188 28.28 2.24 3.98
C THR A 188 28.86 3.28 4.96
N PRO A 189 30.21 3.43 5.05
CA PRO A 189 30.82 4.44 5.89
C PRO A 189 30.78 5.86 5.29
N ILE A 190 30.48 5.98 4.01
CA ILE A 190 30.36 7.24 3.29
C ILE A 190 28.93 7.44 2.78
N PRO A 191 28.47 8.69 2.65
CA PRO A 191 27.13 8.93 2.13
C PRO A 191 27.08 8.68 0.63
N PHE A 192 26.03 7.99 0.19
CA PHE A 192 25.59 7.92 -1.19
C PHE A 192 24.53 8.98 -1.45
N VAL A 193 24.06 9.07 -2.69
CA VAL A 193 23.09 10.08 -3.11
C VAL A 193 21.84 9.40 -3.65
N ALA A 194 20.69 9.78 -3.10
CA ALA A 194 19.38 9.47 -3.67
C ALA A 194 18.88 10.69 -4.45
N GLY A 195 18.41 10.52 -5.68
CA GLY A 195 17.92 11.58 -6.53
C GLY A 195 16.60 11.26 -7.21
N ALA A 196 16.11 12.19 -8.01
CA ALA A 196 14.92 12.04 -8.83
C ALA A 196 15.23 11.42 -10.19
N ASN A 197 14.20 11.03 -10.92
CA ASN A 197 14.31 10.55 -12.30
C ASN A 197 13.21 11.21 -13.16
N PRO A 198 13.56 12.17 -14.01
CA PRO A 198 12.60 12.83 -14.89
C PRO A 198 12.08 11.94 -16.04
N ASP A 199 12.72 10.79 -16.29
CA ASP A 199 12.35 9.86 -17.36
C ASP A 199 11.33 8.80 -16.91
N LEU A 200 10.76 8.93 -15.71
CA LEU A 200 9.73 8.02 -15.20
C LEU A 200 8.46 8.11 -16.04
N THR A 201 7.88 6.94 -16.27
CA THR A 201 6.57 6.77 -16.89
C THR A 201 5.49 6.43 -15.85
N PRO A 202 4.21 6.55 -16.19
CA PRO A 202 3.15 6.15 -15.26
C PRO A 202 3.20 4.66 -14.91
N GLU A 203 2.83 4.36 -13.68
CA GLU A 203 2.34 3.02 -13.34
C GLU A 203 0.96 2.83 -13.96
N THR A 204 0.68 1.64 -14.45
CA THR A 204 -0.64 1.29 -14.98
C THR A 204 -1.27 0.20 -14.14
N SER A 205 -2.60 0.18 -14.07
CA SER A 205 -3.30 -0.84 -13.30
C SER A 205 -4.52 -1.38 -14.04
N GLU A 206 -4.82 -2.64 -13.76
CA GLU A 206 -6.06 -3.30 -14.11
C GLU A 206 -6.72 -3.83 -12.84
N SER A 207 -8.02 -3.64 -12.71
CA SER A 207 -8.80 -4.15 -11.60
C SER A 207 -10.09 -4.82 -12.06
N VAL A 208 -10.44 -5.93 -11.40
CA VAL A 208 -11.72 -6.63 -11.61
C VAL A 208 -12.39 -6.82 -10.27
N THR A 209 -13.69 -6.54 -10.21
CA THR A 209 -14.51 -6.85 -9.05
C THR A 209 -15.74 -7.65 -9.48
N LEU A 210 -16.15 -8.61 -8.65
CA LEU A 210 -17.38 -9.38 -8.81
C LEU A 210 -18.06 -9.51 -7.44
N GLY A 211 -19.25 -8.98 -7.31
CA GLY A 211 -19.97 -8.92 -6.05
C GLY A 211 -21.38 -9.41 -6.11
N VAL A 212 -21.85 -9.94 -4.99
CA VAL A 212 -23.23 -10.37 -4.77
C VAL A 212 -23.76 -9.71 -3.51
N VAL A 213 -24.92 -9.06 -3.61
CA VAL A 213 -25.64 -8.50 -2.46
C VAL A 213 -26.96 -9.25 -2.31
N PHE A 214 -27.21 -9.75 -1.10
CA PHE A 214 -28.42 -10.49 -0.77
C PHE A 214 -29.17 -9.86 0.39
N SER A 215 -30.40 -9.45 0.14
CA SER A 215 -31.32 -8.82 1.11
C SER A 215 -32.59 -9.67 1.24
N PRO A 216 -32.58 -10.74 2.06
CA PRO A 216 -33.64 -11.72 2.12
C PRO A 216 -34.95 -11.14 2.68
N SER A 217 -36.08 -11.39 2.04
CA SER A 217 -37.40 -10.95 2.49
C SER A 217 -37.84 -11.63 3.80
N PHE A 218 -37.35 -12.85 4.08
CA PHE A 218 -37.64 -13.58 5.32
C PHE A 218 -36.89 -13.02 6.55
N ALA A 219 -35.87 -12.18 6.36
CA ALA A 219 -35.10 -11.52 7.42
C ALA A 219 -35.03 -10.01 7.15
N PRO A 220 -36.14 -9.24 7.33
CA PRO A 220 -36.16 -7.81 7.07
C PRO A 220 -35.09 -7.07 7.86
N GLY A 221 -34.33 -6.21 7.18
CA GLY A 221 -33.21 -5.45 7.77
C GLY A 221 -31.85 -6.14 7.71
N LEU A 222 -31.77 -7.36 7.16
CA LEU A 222 -30.52 -8.06 6.88
C LEU A 222 -30.07 -7.75 5.45
N ASN A 223 -28.79 -7.32 5.30
CA ASN A 223 -28.10 -7.18 4.04
C ASN A 223 -26.75 -7.89 4.16
N LEU A 224 -26.45 -8.72 3.17
CA LEU A 224 -25.19 -9.47 3.05
C LEU A 224 -24.55 -9.09 1.74
N SER A 225 -23.24 -8.84 1.74
CA SER A 225 -22.46 -8.66 0.53
C SER A 225 -21.21 -9.53 0.58
N LEU A 226 -20.87 -10.11 -0.55
CA LEU A 226 -19.62 -10.79 -0.79
C LEU A 226 -19.07 -10.29 -2.13
N ASP A 227 -17.90 -9.69 -2.07
CA ASP A 227 -17.22 -9.15 -3.24
C ASP A 227 -15.83 -9.81 -3.36
N TRP A 228 -15.54 -10.41 -4.51
CA TRP A 228 -14.20 -10.79 -4.92
C TRP A 228 -13.59 -9.65 -5.72
N TRP A 229 -12.30 -9.39 -5.52
CA TRP A 229 -11.57 -8.37 -6.25
C TRP A 229 -10.13 -8.79 -6.52
N THR A 230 -9.59 -8.31 -7.64
CA THR A 230 -8.18 -8.38 -7.98
C THR A 230 -7.73 -7.04 -8.54
N ILE A 231 -6.49 -6.65 -8.20
CA ILE A 231 -5.84 -5.44 -8.68
C ILE A 231 -4.41 -5.80 -9.03
N ARG A 232 -3.99 -5.48 -10.25
CA ARG A 232 -2.61 -5.62 -10.71
C ARG A 232 -2.09 -4.27 -11.15
N ILE A 233 -0.94 -3.88 -10.62
CA ILE A 233 -0.23 -2.66 -10.96
C ILE A 233 1.06 -3.07 -11.64
N GLU A 234 1.29 -2.62 -12.85
CA GLU A 234 2.48 -2.86 -13.64
C GLU A 234 3.35 -1.62 -13.66
N ASN A 235 4.63 -1.81 -14.01
CA ASN A 235 5.56 -0.71 -14.21
C ASN A 235 5.70 0.16 -12.94
N THR A 236 5.79 -0.49 -11.78
CA THR A 236 5.79 0.19 -10.47
C THR A 236 7.02 1.09 -10.30
N ILE A 237 6.81 2.28 -9.74
CA ILE A 237 7.89 3.22 -9.42
C ILE A 237 8.51 2.78 -8.10
N VAL A 238 9.70 2.20 -8.18
CA VAL A 238 10.45 1.68 -7.02
C VAL A 238 11.84 2.30 -6.95
N PRO A 239 12.47 2.38 -5.75
CA PRO A 239 13.87 2.75 -5.65
C PRO A 239 14.76 1.73 -6.36
N ASP A 240 15.68 2.19 -7.20
CA ASP A 240 16.74 1.37 -7.79
C ASP A 240 17.89 1.27 -6.79
N THR A 241 17.86 0.23 -5.96
CA THR A 241 18.77 0.09 -4.82
C THR A 241 20.20 -0.25 -5.27
N GLU A 242 21.17 0.04 -4.39
CA GLU A 242 22.58 -0.28 -4.61
C GLU A 242 22.79 -1.78 -4.86
N THR A 243 22.12 -2.62 -4.08
CA THR A 243 22.19 -4.07 -4.26
C THR A 243 21.70 -4.47 -5.65
N GLN A 244 20.55 -3.92 -6.10
CA GLN A 244 20.01 -4.22 -7.44
C GLN A 244 20.98 -3.81 -8.54
N VAL A 245 21.51 -2.57 -8.48
CA VAL A 245 22.47 -2.06 -9.48
C VAL A 245 23.74 -2.90 -9.54
N LEU A 246 24.29 -3.25 -8.39
CA LEU A 246 25.52 -4.05 -8.32
C LEU A 246 25.31 -5.50 -8.75
N ASP A 247 24.19 -6.13 -8.37
CA ASP A 247 23.84 -7.47 -8.80
C ASP A 247 23.61 -7.54 -10.32
N ASP A 248 22.91 -6.56 -10.88
CA ASP A 248 22.75 -6.44 -12.34
C ASP A 248 24.11 -6.37 -13.06
N CYS A 249 25.04 -5.58 -12.51
CA CYS A 249 26.37 -5.47 -13.08
C CYS A 249 27.20 -6.76 -12.94
N TYR A 250 27.36 -7.25 -11.70
CA TYR A 250 28.35 -8.27 -11.38
C TYR A 250 27.84 -9.71 -11.45
N LEU A 251 26.55 -9.95 -11.18
CA LEU A 251 25.95 -11.29 -11.27
C LEU A 251 25.32 -11.54 -12.64
N ARG A 252 24.60 -10.54 -13.17
CA ARG A 252 23.82 -10.70 -14.40
C ARG A 252 24.57 -10.24 -15.64
N GLY A 253 25.66 -9.48 -15.48
CA GLY A 253 26.47 -8.99 -16.59
C GLY A 253 25.77 -7.94 -17.45
N ILE A 254 24.85 -7.16 -16.87
CA ILE A 254 24.15 -6.07 -17.56
C ILE A 254 25.10 -4.88 -17.63
N GLU A 255 25.81 -4.75 -18.76
CA GLU A 255 26.91 -3.77 -18.95
C GLU A 255 26.44 -2.32 -18.73
N ALA A 256 25.21 -1.99 -19.14
CA ALA A 256 24.62 -0.66 -18.92
C ALA A 256 24.49 -0.27 -17.45
N ARG A 257 24.50 -1.24 -16.54
CA ARG A 257 24.43 -1.03 -15.08
C ARG A 257 25.81 -0.88 -14.45
N CYS A 258 26.87 -1.33 -15.13
CA CYS A 258 28.25 -1.26 -14.65
C CYS A 258 28.92 0.07 -14.94
N ASN A 259 28.87 0.46 -16.22
CA ASN A 259 29.56 1.63 -16.76
C ASN A 259 28.65 2.33 -17.74
N ALA A 260 27.81 3.20 -17.28
CA ALA A 260 27.17 4.10 -18.21
C ALA A 260 28.22 5.08 -18.72
N SER A 261 28.54 5.01 -20.01
CA SER A 261 29.38 6.00 -20.72
C SER A 261 28.79 7.42 -20.63
N THR A 262 27.61 7.57 -20.05
CA THR A 262 26.91 8.82 -19.77
C THR A 262 26.20 8.71 -18.41
N GLY A 263 26.98 8.82 -17.32
CA GLY A 263 26.43 8.81 -15.94
C GLY A 263 26.55 7.45 -15.25
N SER A 264 27.75 7.09 -14.84
CA SER A 264 28.00 5.92 -13.98
C SER A 264 27.16 6.03 -12.70
N ARG A 265 26.35 5.00 -12.38
CA ARG A 265 25.59 4.93 -11.12
C ARG A 265 26.50 4.86 -9.90
N PHE A 266 27.69 4.28 -10.06
CA PHE A 266 28.69 4.19 -9.01
C PHE A 266 30.10 4.33 -9.60
N VAL A 267 31.03 4.75 -8.73
CA VAL A 267 32.46 4.90 -9.05
C VAL A 267 33.26 4.13 -8.01
N ARG A 268 34.22 3.30 -8.47
CA ARG A 268 35.21 2.65 -7.61
C ARG A 268 36.57 3.35 -7.72
N ASP A 269 37.30 3.36 -6.61
CA ASP A 269 38.72 3.75 -6.60
C ASP A 269 39.64 2.58 -6.96
N ALA A 270 40.95 2.82 -6.87
CA ALA A 270 41.98 1.85 -7.23
C ALA A 270 42.02 0.62 -6.25
N ASP A 271 41.48 0.80 -5.04
CA ASP A 271 41.35 -0.26 -4.02
C ASP A 271 40.03 -1.03 -4.17
N GLY A 272 39.23 -0.70 -5.20
CA GLY A 272 37.94 -1.32 -5.49
C GLY A 272 36.78 -0.79 -4.64
N GLN A 273 37.00 0.20 -3.76
CA GLN A 273 35.98 0.74 -2.90
C GLN A 273 35.04 1.68 -3.67
N ILE A 274 33.74 1.58 -3.40
CA ILE A 274 32.77 2.49 -3.98
C ILE A 274 32.90 3.85 -3.29
N THR A 275 33.28 4.88 -4.05
CA THR A 275 33.48 6.25 -3.55
C THR A 275 32.31 7.18 -3.87
N SER A 276 31.43 6.78 -4.77
CA SER A 276 30.21 7.51 -5.14
C SER A 276 29.16 6.52 -5.62
N PHE A 277 27.93 6.72 -5.20
CA PHE A 277 26.76 5.97 -5.68
C PHE A 277 25.55 6.89 -5.80
N ILE A 278 24.82 6.79 -6.91
CA ILE A 278 23.59 7.55 -7.15
C ILE A 278 22.46 6.55 -7.39
N THR A 279 21.46 6.59 -6.52
CA THR A 279 20.21 5.86 -6.70
C THR A 279 19.09 6.79 -7.17
N THR A 280 18.22 6.31 -8.04
CA THR A 280 17.03 7.04 -8.51
C THR A 280 15.88 6.07 -8.64
N PRO A 281 14.62 6.52 -8.53
CA PRO A 281 13.50 5.65 -8.82
C PRO A 281 13.47 5.19 -10.28
N ILE A 282 12.98 3.99 -10.50
CA ILE A 282 12.81 3.38 -11.83
C ILE A 282 11.42 2.72 -11.92
N ASN A 283 10.96 2.54 -13.16
CA ASN A 283 9.74 1.79 -13.44
C ASN A 283 10.09 0.33 -13.73
N VAL A 284 9.77 -0.58 -12.83
CA VAL A 284 9.98 -2.03 -13.00
C VAL A 284 8.98 -2.84 -12.18
N GLY A 285 8.82 -4.10 -12.60
CA GLY A 285 8.07 -5.08 -11.83
C GLY A 285 6.58 -4.80 -11.72
N HIS A 286 5.96 -5.44 -10.74
CA HIS A 286 4.52 -5.31 -10.51
C HIS A 286 4.14 -5.54 -9.05
N VAL A 287 2.96 -5.03 -8.68
CA VAL A 287 2.25 -5.40 -7.44
C VAL A 287 0.91 -6.02 -7.83
N GLU A 288 0.60 -7.19 -7.27
CA GLU A 288 -0.70 -7.83 -7.48
C GLU A 288 -1.34 -8.17 -6.14
N THR A 289 -2.61 -7.82 -5.99
CA THR A 289 -3.39 -8.14 -4.79
C THR A 289 -4.76 -8.67 -5.16
N GLU A 290 -5.20 -9.70 -4.44
CA GLU A 290 -6.49 -10.37 -4.65
C GLU A 290 -7.12 -10.71 -3.31
N GLY A 291 -8.43 -10.60 -3.22
CA GLY A 291 -9.12 -10.88 -1.99
C GLY A 291 -10.63 -10.93 -2.09
N PHE A 292 -11.23 -11.05 -0.90
CA PHE A 292 -12.66 -11.06 -0.70
C PHE A 292 -13.05 -10.08 0.40
N ASP A 293 -14.09 -9.30 0.14
CA ASP A 293 -14.75 -8.50 1.16
C ASP A 293 -16.10 -9.10 1.49
N PHE A 294 -16.34 -9.25 2.78
CA PHE A 294 -17.61 -9.72 3.32
C PHE A 294 -18.21 -8.65 4.22
N ASP A 295 -19.44 -8.24 3.92
CA ASP A 295 -20.18 -7.24 4.69
C ASP A 295 -21.55 -7.81 5.11
N VAL A 296 -21.86 -7.65 6.39
CA VAL A 296 -23.15 -7.98 6.98
C VAL A 296 -23.68 -6.77 7.71
N ASN A 297 -24.82 -6.27 7.28
CA ASN A 297 -25.55 -5.24 7.98
C ASN A 297 -26.92 -5.77 8.39
N TYR A 298 -27.24 -5.66 9.68
CA TYR A 298 -28.53 -6.06 10.22
C TYR A 298 -29.07 -4.99 11.15
N ARG A 299 -30.31 -4.60 10.95
CA ARG A 299 -31.02 -3.69 11.85
C ARG A 299 -32.48 -4.15 12.01
N ARG A 300 -32.88 -4.36 13.27
CA ARG A 300 -34.25 -4.77 13.59
C ARG A 300 -34.77 -4.07 14.81
N THR A 301 -35.98 -3.50 14.71
CA THR A 301 -36.70 -2.93 15.82
C THR A 301 -37.66 -3.97 16.36
N THR A 302 -37.66 -4.12 17.69
CA THR A 302 -38.50 -5.05 18.46
C THR A 302 -39.11 -4.31 19.69
N ASP A 303 -39.96 -4.95 20.43
CA ASP A 303 -40.51 -4.43 21.71
C ASP A 303 -39.42 -4.19 22.77
N TRP A 304 -38.24 -4.85 22.60
CA TRP A 304 -37.08 -4.73 23.49
C TRP A 304 -36.09 -3.64 23.04
N GLY A 305 -36.39 -2.96 21.95
CA GLY A 305 -35.52 -1.94 21.36
C GLY A 305 -35.05 -2.28 19.96
N THR A 306 -34.19 -1.44 19.42
CA THR A 306 -33.57 -1.62 18.12
C THR A 306 -32.20 -2.27 18.27
N PHE A 307 -32.00 -3.40 17.64
CA PHE A 307 -30.71 -4.10 17.54
C PHE A 307 -30.09 -3.79 16.21
N SER A 308 -28.77 -3.58 16.20
CA SER A 308 -27.97 -3.41 15.02
C SER A 308 -26.69 -4.26 15.08
N ALA A 309 -26.29 -4.79 13.93
CA ALA A 309 -25.02 -5.47 13.76
C ALA A 309 -24.42 -5.01 12.42
N SER A 310 -23.15 -4.68 12.43
CA SER A 310 -22.36 -4.41 11.22
C SER A 310 -21.06 -5.19 11.32
N TRP A 311 -20.82 -6.07 10.37
CA TRP A 311 -19.60 -6.88 10.30
C TRP A 311 -18.97 -6.73 8.94
N LEU A 312 -17.80 -6.12 8.90
CA LEU A 312 -16.97 -5.97 7.72
C LEU A 312 -15.70 -6.81 7.89
N SER A 313 -15.40 -7.66 6.94
CA SER A 313 -14.21 -8.50 6.96
C SER A 313 -13.56 -8.57 5.58
N THR A 314 -12.27 -8.32 5.53
CA THR A 314 -11.44 -8.48 4.32
C THR A 314 -10.51 -9.69 4.48
N TYR A 315 -10.50 -10.56 3.50
CA TYR A 315 -9.54 -11.66 3.35
C TYR A 315 -8.68 -11.41 2.11
N ILE A 316 -7.37 -11.25 2.31
CA ILE A 316 -6.39 -11.11 1.23
C ILE A 316 -5.86 -12.51 0.90
N SER A 317 -6.22 -13.03 -0.27
CA SER A 317 -5.76 -14.34 -0.76
C SER A 317 -4.36 -14.24 -1.35
N LYS A 318 -4.04 -13.12 -2.02
CA LYS A 318 -2.78 -12.86 -2.71
C LYS A 318 -2.30 -11.44 -2.43
N LEU A 319 -1.03 -11.27 -2.19
CA LEU A 319 -0.31 -9.98 -2.23
C LEU A 319 1.10 -10.27 -2.70
N GLU A 320 1.38 -9.97 -3.94
CA GLU A 320 2.67 -10.20 -4.59
C GLU A 320 3.35 -8.87 -4.91
N LEU A 321 4.66 -8.85 -4.71
CA LEU A 321 5.54 -7.76 -5.10
C LEU A 321 6.68 -8.32 -5.94
N LYS A 322 6.89 -7.78 -7.12
CA LYS A 322 8.07 -7.98 -7.94
C LYS A 322 8.75 -6.63 -8.17
N THR A 323 10.02 -6.54 -7.81
CA THR A 323 10.80 -5.29 -7.84
C THR A 323 11.79 -5.23 -9.01
N ASP A 324 11.70 -6.18 -9.93
CA ASP A 324 12.50 -6.24 -11.17
C ASP A 324 11.71 -6.93 -12.27
N ASP A 325 12.25 -6.92 -13.49
CA ASP A 325 11.67 -7.58 -14.66
C ASP A 325 12.35 -8.90 -15.03
N LEU A 326 13.13 -9.50 -14.11
CA LEU A 326 13.88 -10.72 -14.35
C LEU A 326 12.96 -11.95 -14.26
N GLU A 327 13.02 -12.82 -15.27
CA GLU A 327 12.19 -14.03 -15.32
C GLU A 327 12.54 -15.03 -14.21
N ASP A 328 13.82 -15.14 -13.85
CA ASP A 328 14.33 -16.07 -12.85
C ASP A 328 14.17 -15.60 -11.39
N ASN A 329 13.71 -14.36 -11.16
CA ASN A 329 13.39 -13.85 -9.84
C ASN A 329 11.86 -13.85 -9.62
N PRO A 330 11.30 -14.85 -8.91
CA PRO A 330 9.86 -14.94 -8.73
C PRO A 330 9.33 -13.81 -7.83
N PRO A 331 8.05 -13.39 -8.00
CA PRO A 331 7.43 -12.42 -7.14
C PRO A 331 7.43 -12.88 -5.67
N GLN A 332 7.61 -11.93 -4.77
CA GLN A 332 7.55 -12.18 -3.33
C GLN A 332 6.11 -12.17 -2.85
N GLN A 333 5.69 -13.25 -2.19
CA GLN A 333 4.40 -13.31 -1.50
C GLN A 333 4.50 -12.58 -0.15
N LEU A 334 3.70 -11.56 0.03
CA LEU A 334 3.72 -10.71 1.23
C LEU A 334 2.51 -10.90 2.14
N ASN A 335 1.43 -11.54 1.69
CA ASN A 335 0.22 -11.71 2.48
C ASN A 335 0.46 -12.60 3.71
N GLY A 336 0.14 -12.09 4.88
CA GLY A 336 0.41 -12.75 6.16
C GLY A 336 1.84 -12.56 6.66
N LEU A 337 2.63 -11.68 6.01
CA LEU A 337 4.00 -11.36 6.42
C LEU A 337 4.10 -9.95 7.02
N SER A 338 4.99 -9.80 7.99
CA SER A 338 5.54 -8.52 8.41
C SER A 338 6.89 -8.36 7.74
N VAL A 339 7.03 -7.35 6.89
CA VAL A 339 8.25 -7.04 6.14
C VAL A 339 8.55 -5.56 6.30
N GLY A 340 9.76 -5.24 6.74
CA GLY A 340 10.15 -3.87 7.03
C GLY A 340 9.17 -3.21 8.01
N THR A 341 8.58 -2.08 7.62
CA THR A 341 7.59 -1.34 8.42
C THR A 341 6.13 -1.76 8.13
N GLY A 342 5.89 -2.75 7.26
CA GLY A 342 4.56 -3.17 6.82
C GLY A 342 4.04 -4.42 7.53
N ALA A 343 2.75 -4.42 7.87
CA ALA A 343 2.03 -5.60 8.35
C ALA A 343 0.91 -5.98 7.39
N ASN A 344 1.10 -7.07 6.64
CA ASN A 344 0.19 -7.51 5.59
C ASN A 344 -0.71 -8.63 6.12
N PHE A 345 -1.72 -8.25 6.91
CA PHE A 345 -2.65 -9.22 7.49
C PHE A 345 -3.48 -9.93 6.42
N ARG A 346 -3.61 -11.25 6.52
CA ARG A 346 -4.53 -12.02 5.65
C ARG A 346 -5.99 -11.73 5.93
N VAL A 347 -6.34 -11.52 7.21
CA VAL A 347 -7.71 -11.21 7.62
C VAL A 347 -7.70 -9.99 8.52
N ARG A 348 -8.52 -9.01 8.17
CA ARG A 348 -8.94 -7.90 9.04
C ARG A 348 -10.44 -7.92 9.15
N SER A 349 -10.95 -7.76 10.37
CA SER A 349 -12.39 -7.82 10.60
C SER A 349 -12.83 -6.84 11.66
N ASN A 350 -13.92 -6.12 11.38
CA ASN A 350 -14.56 -5.19 12.29
C ASN A 350 -16.00 -5.63 12.51
N LEU A 351 -16.38 -5.88 13.76
CA LEU A 351 -17.74 -6.16 14.16
C LEU A 351 -18.22 -5.07 15.10
N ASN A 352 -19.37 -4.48 14.80
CA ASN A 352 -20.04 -3.55 15.68
C ASN A 352 -21.44 -4.06 16.00
N LEU A 353 -21.77 -4.20 17.29
CA LEU A 353 -23.10 -4.52 17.77
C LEU A 353 -23.67 -3.32 18.51
N GLY A 354 -24.94 -3.02 18.26
CA GLY A 354 -25.64 -1.92 18.89
C GLY A 354 -27.00 -2.33 19.40
N TRP A 355 -27.42 -1.73 20.51
CA TRP A 355 -28.75 -1.81 21.05
C TRP A 355 -29.20 -0.42 21.49
N GLU A 356 -30.43 -0.06 21.13
CA GLU A 356 -31.04 1.23 21.48
C GLU A 356 -32.47 1.00 21.99
N ARG A 357 -32.80 1.61 23.14
CA ARG A 357 -34.16 1.61 23.69
C ARG A 357 -34.42 2.92 24.41
N GLY A 358 -35.44 3.66 23.97
CA GLY A 358 -35.76 4.97 24.55
C GLY A 358 -34.56 5.92 24.45
N SER A 359 -34.13 6.43 25.61
CA SER A 359 -32.97 7.35 25.67
C SER A 359 -31.62 6.66 25.79
N TRP A 360 -31.59 5.32 25.88
CA TRP A 360 -30.35 4.57 26.10
C TRP A 360 -29.88 3.87 24.85
N GLY A 361 -28.56 3.88 24.66
CA GLY A 361 -27.86 3.11 23.61
C GLY A 361 -26.62 2.44 24.20
N ILE A 362 -26.34 1.23 23.74
CA ILE A 362 -25.13 0.48 24.06
C ILE A 362 -24.52 0.04 22.75
N SER A 363 -23.21 0.17 22.62
CA SER A 363 -22.46 -0.38 21.50
C SER A 363 -21.24 -1.15 21.96
N TRP A 364 -20.93 -2.22 21.23
CA TRP A 364 -19.72 -3.01 21.38
C TRP A 364 -19.06 -3.17 20.01
N GLY A 365 -17.80 -2.73 19.93
CA GLY A 365 -16.96 -2.88 18.77
C GLY A 365 -15.89 -3.94 18.99
N MET A 366 -15.55 -4.68 17.94
CA MET A 366 -14.47 -5.64 17.91
C MET A 366 -13.64 -5.43 16.65
N ARG A 367 -12.32 -5.32 16.81
CA ARG A 367 -11.35 -5.24 15.71
C ARG A 367 -10.43 -6.44 15.79
N TYR A 368 -10.45 -7.27 14.76
CA TYR A 368 -9.66 -8.49 14.67
C TYR A 368 -8.58 -8.36 13.58
N TYR A 369 -7.40 -8.83 13.89
CA TYR A 369 -6.26 -8.95 12.99
C TYR A 369 -5.73 -10.39 13.06
N SER A 370 -5.55 -11.01 11.90
CA SER A 370 -4.95 -12.35 11.82
C SER A 370 -3.49 -12.34 12.30
N GLY A 371 -2.97 -13.52 12.60
CA GLY A 371 -1.55 -13.68 12.86
C GLY A 371 -0.69 -13.31 11.65
N LEU A 372 0.59 -13.05 11.91
CA LEU A 372 1.62 -12.72 10.93
C LEU A 372 2.82 -13.66 11.08
N LYS A 373 3.60 -13.79 10.01
CA LYS A 373 4.97 -14.27 10.08
C LYS A 373 5.91 -13.08 9.90
N GLU A 374 6.94 -13.01 10.72
CA GLU A 374 7.98 -12.00 10.57
C GLU A 374 9.09 -12.48 9.64
N ARG A 375 9.59 -11.55 8.82
CA ARG A 375 10.81 -11.71 8.04
C ARG A 375 11.89 -10.88 8.71
N CYS A 376 12.94 -11.52 9.22
CA CYS A 376 14.05 -10.81 9.87
C CYS A 376 15.03 -10.26 8.85
N ASN A 377 15.54 -9.04 9.12
CA ASN A 377 16.40 -8.33 8.18
C ASN A 377 17.85 -8.81 8.20
N PHE A 378 18.33 -9.34 9.33
CA PHE A 378 19.75 -9.59 9.57
C PHE A 378 20.13 -11.05 9.80
N ASP A 379 19.13 -11.92 9.99
CA ASP A 379 19.40 -13.33 10.27
C ASP A 379 18.23 -14.18 9.79
N ASP A 380 18.53 -15.14 8.94
CA ASP A 380 17.56 -16.12 8.49
C ASP A 380 16.98 -16.98 9.63
N LEU A 381 17.66 -17.01 10.80
CA LEU A 381 17.25 -17.82 11.94
C LEU A 381 15.85 -17.48 12.44
N CYS A 382 15.51 -16.21 12.58
CA CYS A 382 14.16 -15.83 13.04
C CYS A 382 13.08 -16.07 11.98
N SER A 383 13.48 -16.22 10.72
CA SER A 383 12.58 -16.54 9.61
C SER A 383 12.36 -18.05 9.45
N LEU A 384 13.16 -18.89 10.10
CA LEU A 384 13.02 -20.34 10.03
C LEU A 384 11.79 -20.82 10.82
N PRO A 385 10.89 -21.60 10.22
CA PRO A 385 9.68 -22.07 10.90
C PRO A 385 9.96 -23.05 12.04
N ASP A 386 11.12 -23.71 12.03
CA ASP A 386 11.49 -24.80 12.92
C ASP A 386 12.83 -24.54 13.64
N TYR A 387 13.15 -23.28 13.94
CA TYR A 387 14.39 -22.97 14.65
C TYR A 387 14.45 -23.64 16.02
N SER A 388 15.56 -24.32 16.27
CA SER A 388 15.89 -24.92 17.57
C SER A 388 17.24 -24.40 18.05
N ALA A 389 17.22 -23.54 19.07
CA ALA A 389 18.46 -23.05 19.67
C ALA A 389 19.18 -24.19 20.40
N PRO A 390 20.54 -24.23 20.44
CA PRO A 390 21.31 -25.31 21.07
C PRO A 390 20.96 -25.56 22.54
N TRP A 391 20.56 -24.53 23.28
CA TRP A 391 20.21 -24.61 24.69
C TRP A 391 18.76 -25.04 24.99
N THR A 392 17.93 -25.24 23.97
CA THR A 392 16.53 -25.65 24.15
C THR A 392 16.34 -27.17 24.26
N GLY A 393 17.42 -27.94 24.19
CA GLY A 393 17.34 -29.40 24.22
C GLY A 393 16.60 -30.00 23.02
N GLY A 394 16.60 -29.31 21.87
CA GLY A 394 15.89 -29.75 20.66
C GLY A 394 14.45 -29.25 20.56
N GLN A 395 13.97 -28.44 21.50
CA GLN A 395 12.67 -27.80 21.40
C GLN A 395 12.66 -26.79 20.26
N ARG A 396 11.72 -26.95 19.32
CA ARG A 396 11.50 -26.02 18.21
C ARG A 396 10.73 -24.80 18.70
N LEU A 397 11.22 -23.62 18.36
CA LEU A 397 10.61 -22.34 18.69
C LEU A 397 10.15 -21.66 17.40
N ARG A 398 8.87 -21.34 17.31
CA ARG A 398 8.30 -20.57 16.19
C ARG A 398 8.53 -19.09 16.41
N LEU A 399 9.76 -18.66 16.30
CA LEU A 399 10.16 -17.27 16.60
C LEU A 399 9.59 -16.25 15.62
N ASN A 400 9.28 -16.69 14.41
CA ASN A 400 8.74 -15.83 13.37
C ASN A 400 7.21 -15.76 13.34
N GLU A 401 6.50 -16.53 14.16
CA GLU A 401 5.01 -16.49 14.16
C GLU A 401 4.48 -15.56 15.24
N ARG A 402 3.59 -14.64 14.83
CA ARG A 402 2.84 -13.74 15.73
C ARG A 402 1.37 -14.16 15.76
N PRO A 403 0.76 -14.32 16.94
CA PRO A 403 -0.64 -14.72 17.05
C PRO A 403 -1.59 -13.62 16.56
N SER A 404 -2.83 -14.00 16.30
CA SER A 404 -3.90 -13.05 16.03
C SER A 404 -4.19 -12.17 17.25
N THR A 405 -4.70 -10.98 17.00
CA THR A 405 -5.04 -10.01 18.05
C THR A 405 -6.43 -9.44 17.84
N THR A 406 -7.18 -9.31 18.93
CA THR A 406 -8.52 -8.74 18.93
C THR A 406 -8.61 -7.63 19.98
N PHE A 407 -9.10 -6.47 19.56
CA PHE A 407 -9.40 -5.32 20.42
C PHE A 407 -10.89 -5.17 20.58
N HIS A 408 -11.32 -4.74 21.77
CA HIS A 408 -12.74 -4.55 22.08
C HIS A 408 -12.97 -3.15 22.62
N ASP A 409 -14.01 -2.50 22.08
CA ASP A 409 -14.43 -1.15 22.46
C ASP A 409 -15.87 -1.22 22.94
N VAL A 410 -16.21 -0.49 24.01
CA VAL A 410 -17.57 -0.43 24.56
C VAL A 410 -17.98 1.01 24.78
N GLN A 411 -19.25 1.31 24.53
CA GLN A 411 -19.82 2.62 24.82
C GLN A 411 -21.26 2.48 25.31
N VAL A 412 -21.61 3.27 26.32
CA VAL A 412 -23.01 3.51 26.77
C VAL A 412 -23.33 4.96 26.45
N ARG A 413 -24.47 5.19 25.81
CA ARG A 413 -24.96 6.53 25.44
C ARG A 413 -26.31 6.78 26.10
N TYR A 414 -26.49 7.99 26.62
CA TYR A 414 -27.76 8.49 27.10
C TYR A 414 -28.16 9.74 26.32
N GLN A 415 -29.37 9.75 25.73
CA GLN A 415 -29.97 10.89 25.08
C GLN A 415 -30.77 11.68 26.08
N ALA A 416 -30.27 12.84 26.46
CA ALA A 416 -30.88 13.68 27.44
C ALA A 416 -32.09 14.48 26.87
N PRO A 417 -33.12 14.78 27.67
CA PRO A 417 -34.33 15.46 27.19
C PRO A 417 -34.11 16.90 26.74
N TRP A 418 -32.95 17.49 27.05
CA TRP A 418 -32.55 18.84 26.61
C TRP A 418 -31.68 18.84 25.33
N ASN A 419 -31.96 17.94 24.40
CA ASN A 419 -31.25 17.79 23.11
C ASN A 419 -29.72 17.55 23.20
N ALA A 420 -29.28 16.93 24.31
CA ALA A 420 -27.88 16.56 24.47
C ALA A 420 -27.70 15.04 24.46
N SER A 421 -26.54 14.56 24.04
CA SER A 421 -26.11 13.19 24.24
C SER A 421 -24.88 13.11 25.14
N ILE A 422 -24.90 12.17 26.06
CA ILE A 422 -23.79 11.86 26.96
C ILE A 422 -23.35 10.45 26.64
N SER A 423 -22.08 10.26 26.35
CA SER A 423 -21.52 8.94 26.06
C SER A 423 -20.34 8.67 26.99
N LEU A 424 -20.35 7.54 27.65
CA LEU A 424 -19.26 6.99 28.43
C LEU A 424 -18.73 5.76 27.70
N GLY A 425 -17.44 5.70 27.44
CA GLY A 425 -16.88 4.58 26.71
C GLY A 425 -15.46 4.22 27.15
N ALA A 426 -15.06 3.04 26.70
CA ALA A 426 -13.71 2.53 26.83
C ALA A 426 -13.28 1.91 25.51
N ASN A 427 -12.25 2.46 24.91
CA ASN A 427 -11.56 1.80 23.82
C ASN A 427 -10.54 0.83 24.38
N ASN A 428 -10.35 -0.31 23.72
CA ASN A 428 -9.48 -1.39 24.15
C ASN A 428 -9.76 -1.78 25.62
N VAL A 429 -11.03 -2.09 25.92
CA VAL A 429 -11.53 -2.29 27.30
C VAL A 429 -10.77 -3.38 28.07
N PHE A 430 -10.22 -4.36 27.37
CA PHE A 430 -9.43 -5.46 27.97
C PHE A 430 -7.94 -5.17 28.03
N GLU A 431 -7.52 -3.92 27.68
CA GLU A 431 -6.11 -3.50 27.71
C GLU A 431 -5.20 -4.44 26.90
N ARG A 432 -5.66 -4.86 25.72
CA ARG A 432 -4.92 -5.75 24.85
C ARG A 432 -3.82 -4.97 24.10
N TYR A 433 -2.64 -5.53 24.06
CA TYR A 433 -1.55 -5.09 23.19
C TYR A 433 -1.36 -6.11 22.06
N GLY A 434 -0.87 -5.65 20.94
CA GLY A 434 -0.40 -6.55 19.89
C GLY A 434 0.80 -7.38 20.40
N PRO A 435 1.12 -8.52 19.78
CA PRO A 435 2.31 -9.27 20.14
C PRO A 435 3.57 -8.45 19.80
N PRO A 436 4.65 -8.59 20.58
CA PRO A 436 5.91 -7.94 20.27
C PRO A 436 6.45 -8.42 18.92
N MET A 437 6.96 -7.48 18.12
CA MET A 437 7.54 -7.74 16.80
C MET A 437 9.07 -7.73 16.92
N PHE A 438 9.73 -8.86 16.65
CA PHE A 438 11.19 -8.98 16.74
C PHE A 438 11.90 -8.33 15.56
N SER A 439 11.26 -8.29 14.39
CA SER A 439 11.77 -7.59 13.22
C SER A 439 11.75 -6.06 13.34
N GLN A 440 11.07 -5.52 14.37
CA GLN A 440 10.93 -4.09 14.63
C GLN A 440 11.08 -3.78 16.12
N PRO A 441 12.27 -3.93 16.69
CA PRO A 441 12.46 -3.83 18.15
C PRO A 441 12.13 -2.46 18.73
N ASN A 442 12.19 -1.39 17.92
CA ASN A 442 11.91 -0.02 18.37
C ASN A 442 10.41 0.33 18.40
N SER A 443 9.56 -0.47 17.74
CA SER A 443 8.13 -0.19 17.60
C SER A 443 7.25 -1.41 17.87
N GLY A 444 7.68 -2.28 18.74
CA GLY A 444 7.23 -3.65 19.06
C GLY A 444 5.75 -4.02 18.94
N TYR A 445 4.82 -3.05 18.83
CA TYR A 445 3.37 -3.31 18.80
C TYR A 445 2.64 -2.57 17.66
N SER A 446 3.34 -1.77 16.87
CA SER A 446 2.74 -0.69 16.07
C SER A 446 1.83 -1.14 14.92
N TYR A 447 1.86 -2.40 14.53
CA TYR A 447 1.13 -2.85 13.34
C TYR A 447 -0.31 -3.33 13.63
N TYR A 448 -0.60 -3.68 14.87
CA TYR A 448 -1.89 -4.21 15.27
C TYR A 448 -2.87 -3.09 15.60
N GLY A 449 -3.53 -2.52 14.60
CA GLY A 449 -4.55 -1.49 14.77
C GLY A 449 -4.01 -0.05 14.84
N GLY A 450 -2.70 0.16 14.64
CA GLY A 450 -2.11 1.49 14.52
C GLY A 450 -1.96 2.26 15.83
N TYR A 451 -2.30 1.69 16.99
CA TYR A 451 -2.20 2.35 18.28
C TYR A 451 -1.75 1.36 19.35
N ASP A 452 -0.60 1.62 19.92
CA ASP A 452 -0.10 0.94 21.13
C ASP A 452 -0.68 1.57 22.41
N ILE A 453 -1.87 2.13 22.30
CA ILE A 453 -2.58 2.73 23.41
C ILE A 453 -3.32 1.62 24.17
N GLY A 454 -3.03 1.50 25.45
CA GLY A 454 -3.79 0.66 26.37
C GLY A 454 -5.26 1.08 26.46
N ARG A 455 -5.94 0.71 27.53
CA ARG A 455 -7.33 1.11 27.74
C ARG A 455 -7.46 2.63 27.80
N PHE A 456 -8.31 3.18 26.94
CA PHE A 456 -8.64 4.60 26.89
C PHE A 456 -10.08 4.83 27.30
N LEU A 457 -10.27 5.45 28.46
CA LEU A 457 -11.59 5.83 28.97
C LEU A 457 -11.94 7.24 28.52
N TYR A 458 -13.18 7.45 28.08
CA TYR A 458 -13.64 8.76 27.67
C TYR A 458 -15.07 9.07 28.09
N LEU A 459 -15.34 10.36 28.32
CA LEU A 459 -16.67 10.93 28.47
C LEU A 459 -16.87 11.95 27.35
N LYS A 460 -17.94 11.81 26.58
CA LYS A 460 -18.32 12.74 25.51
C LYS A 460 -19.66 13.38 25.83
N TYR A 461 -19.72 14.69 25.79
CA TYR A 461 -20.94 15.48 25.81
C TYR A 461 -21.14 16.16 24.48
N GLN A 462 -22.33 16.09 23.90
CA GLN A 462 -22.68 16.71 22.63
C GLN A 462 -24.05 17.37 22.76
N GLN A 463 -24.14 18.67 22.56
CA GLN A 463 -25.35 19.48 22.61
C GLN A 463 -25.75 19.87 21.19
N LYS A 464 -27.05 19.75 20.87
CA LYS A 464 -27.66 20.35 19.68
C LYS A 464 -28.44 21.58 20.11
N PHE A 465 -28.18 22.69 19.48
CA PHE A 465 -28.87 23.96 19.69
C PHE A 465 -29.96 24.18 18.64
#